data_dc0ceb954263fb6256d463262dfc0dbb
#
_entry.id   dc0ceb954263fb6256d463262dfc0dbb
#
_cell.length_a   1.000
_cell.length_b   1.000
_cell.length_c   1.000
_cell.angle_alpha   90.00
_cell.angle_beta   90.00
_cell.angle_gamma   90.00
#
_symmetry.space_group_name_H-M   'P 1'
#
loop_
_entity.id
_entity.type
_entity.pdbx_description
1 polymer ?
#
loop_
_entity_poly.entity_id
_entity_poly.type
_entity_poly.pdbx_seq_one_letter_code
_entity_poly.pdbx_strand_id
1 'polypeptide(L)'
;MLLISITLIYGVFALLGIYTIWADKSNRISVPVSNSISVIVALRNEEKNINRLVKGLVRQKYPLEIEYIFVDDNSSDKTRNLLNEWSLKDNRIRVV
;
A
#
# COMPACT_ATOMS: atom_id res chain seq x y z
N MET A 1 -23.10 5.17 -21.99
CA MET A 1 -23.91 4.62 -20.88
C MET A 1 -23.16 3.62 -20.02
N LEU A 2 -22.41 2.70 -20.59
CA LEU A 2 -21.58 1.76 -19.83
C LEU A 2 -20.54 2.46 -18.92
N LEU A 3 -19.91 3.54 -19.37
CA LEU A 3 -18.94 4.31 -18.61
C LEU A 3 -19.53 4.98 -17.37
N ILE A 4 -20.77 5.47 -17.46
CA ILE A 4 -21.47 6.10 -16.33
C ILE A 4 -21.82 5.07 -15.27
N SER A 5 -22.25 3.87 -15.68
CA SER A 5 -22.56 2.76 -14.75
C SER A 5 -21.34 2.28 -13.99
N ILE A 6 -20.19 2.17 -14.65
CA ILE A 6 -18.93 1.76 -14.02
C ILE A 6 -18.47 2.84 -13.03
N THR A 7 -18.54 4.10 -13.38
CA THR A 7 -18.17 5.22 -12.51
C THR A 7 -19.06 5.28 -11.25
N LEU A 8 -20.35 5.02 -11.40
CA LEU A 8 -21.28 4.95 -10.26
C LEU A 8 -20.96 3.79 -9.32
N ILE A 9 -20.63 2.63 -9.85
CA ILE A 9 -20.25 1.45 -9.04
C ILE A 9 -18.98 1.75 -8.24
N TYR A 10 -17.94 2.31 -8.86
CA TYR A 10 -16.72 2.70 -8.15
C TYR A 10 -16.97 3.79 -7.11
N GLY A 11 -17.82 4.76 -7.42
CA GLY A 11 -18.23 5.80 -6.48
C GLY A 11 -18.93 5.23 -5.25
N VAL A 12 -19.81 4.26 -5.43
CA VAL A 12 -20.51 3.60 -4.32
C VAL A 12 -19.53 2.80 -3.45
N PHE A 13 -18.60 2.06 -4.07
CA PHE A 13 -17.58 1.33 -3.33
C PHE A 13 -16.65 2.26 -2.55
N ALA A 14 -16.26 3.39 -3.12
CA ALA A 14 -15.45 4.39 -2.44
C ALA A 14 -16.19 4.99 -1.23
N LEU A 15 -17.45 5.32 -1.39
CA LEU A 15 -18.29 5.84 -0.31
C LEU A 15 -18.51 4.82 0.80
N LEU A 16 -18.76 3.56 0.47
CA LEU A 16 -18.87 2.48 1.45
C LEU A 16 -17.55 2.25 2.20
N GLY A 17 -16.42 2.33 1.51
CA GLY A 17 -15.10 2.24 2.13
C GLY A 17 -14.87 3.36 3.13
N ILE A 18 -15.19 4.60 2.76
CA ILE A 18 -15.09 5.76 3.65
C ILE A 18 -16.05 5.62 4.84
N TYR A 19 -17.27 5.13 4.60
CA TYR A 19 -18.25 4.93 5.66
C TYR A 19 -17.81 3.89 6.68
N THR A 20 -17.22 2.78 6.25
CA THR A 20 -16.69 1.74 7.15
C THR A 20 -15.51 2.25 7.98
N ILE A 21 -14.62 3.05 7.41
CA ILE A 21 -13.53 3.71 8.13
C ILE A 21 -14.09 4.71 9.17
N TRP A 22 -15.12 5.45 8.83
CA TRP A 22 -15.77 6.40 9.73
C TRP A 22 -16.55 5.71 10.85
N ALA A 23 -17.25 4.63 10.55
CA ALA A 23 -18.00 3.85 11.54
C ALA A 23 -17.06 3.18 12.55
N ASP A 24 -15.89 2.74 12.11
CA ASP A 24 -14.89 2.13 12.96
C ASP A 24 -14.28 3.12 13.98
N LYS A 25 -14.27 4.41 13.65
CA LYS A 25 -13.82 5.46 14.56
C LYS A 25 -14.71 5.64 15.78
N SER A 26 -15.99 5.25 15.69
CA SER A 26 -16.93 5.40 16.80
C SER A 26 -16.89 4.24 17.80
N ASN A 27 -16.33 3.11 17.42
CA ASN A 27 -16.16 1.93 18.28
C ASN A 27 -14.68 1.76 18.67
N ARG A 28 -14.13 2.73 19.37
CA ARG A 28 -12.79 2.62 19.94
C ARG A 28 -12.79 1.61 21.08
N ILE A 29 -12.73 0.34 20.72
CA ILE A 29 -12.16 -0.64 21.62
C ILE A 29 -10.68 -0.23 21.73
N SER A 30 -10.24 0.10 22.93
CA SER A 30 -8.81 0.33 23.18
C SER A 30 -8.07 -1.00 23.07
N VAL A 31 -7.83 -1.42 21.84
CA VAL A 31 -6.88 -2.49 21.57
C VAL A 31 -5.51 -1.91 21.92
N PRO A 32 -4.64 -2.63 22.64
CA PRO A 32 -3.27 -2.17 22.82
C PRO A 32 -2.68 -1.95 21.44
N VAL A 33 -2.41 -0.69 21.12
CA VAL A 33 -1.87 -0.30 19.82
C VAL A 33 -0.49 -0.91 19.74
N SER A 34 -0.34 -1.94 18.90
CA SER A 34 0.99 -2.37 18.54
C SER A 34 1.67 -1.15 17.91
N ASN A 35 2.84 -0.80 18.39
CA ASN A 35 3.59 0.36 17.90
C ASN A 35 4.21 0.08 16.52
N SER A 36 3.65 -0.83 15.75
CA SER A 36 4.16 -1.22 14.45
C SER A 36 3.04 -1.25 13.40
N ILE A 37 3.40 -0.84 12.18
CA ILE A 37 2.50 -0.81 11.03
C ILE A 37 3.14 -1.57 9.89
N SER A 38 2.37 -2.42 9.22
CA SER A 38 2.77 -3.06 7.97
C SER A 38 2.00 -2.43 6.81
N VAL A 39 2.73 -1.90 5.85
CA VAL A 39 2.16 -1.36 4.61
C VAL A 39 2.36 -2.39 3.51
N ILE A 40 1.27 -2.86 2.94
CA ILE A 40 1.29 -3.89 1.89
C ILE A 40 0.95 -3.22 0.56
N VAL A 41 1.83 -3.38 -0.43
CA VAL A 41 1.65 -2.81 -1.76
C VAL A 41 1.80 -3.91 -2.80
N ALA A 42 0.74 -4.18 -3.55
CA ALA A 42 0.77 -5.12 -4.65
C ALA A 42 1.12 -4.38 -5.95
N LEU A 43 2.08 -4.91 -6.70
CA LEU A 43 2.61 -4.28 -7.90
C LEU A 43 2.72 -5.29 -9.04
N ARG A 44 2.53 -4.80 -10.25
CA ARG A 44 2.77 -5.57 -11.46
C ARG A 44 3.24 -4.65 -12.58
N ASN A 45 4.41 -4.96 -13.16
CA ASN A 45 4.97 -4.23 -14.29
C ASN A 45 5.06 -2.71 -14.05
N GLU A 46 5.60 -2.31 -12.88
CA GLU A 46 5.74 -0.91 -12.48
C GLU A 46 7.21 -0.43 -12.51
N GLU A 47 8.04 -1.05 -13.35
CA GLU A 47 9.48 -0.75 -13.46
C GLU A 47 9.80 0.75 -13.52
N LYS A 48 9.01 1.51 -14.28
CA LYS A 48 9.23 2.94 -14.46
C LYS A 48 8.93 3.78 -13.22
N ASN A 49 8.09 3.28 -12.33
CA ASN A 49 7.57 4.03 -11.19
C ASN A 49 8.12 3.54 -9.85
N ILE A 50 8.81 2.39 -9.81
CA ILE A 50 9.27 1.78 -8.56
C ILE A 50 10.14 2.73 -7.74
N ASN A 51 11.16 3.32 -8.35
CA ASN A 51 12.08 4.20 -7.63
C ASN A 51 11.34 5.39 -7.01
N ARG A 52 10.45 6.02 -7.74
CA ARG A 52 9.66 7.14 -7.24
C ARG A 52 8.71 6.72 -6.12
N LEU A 53 8.03 5.59 -6.29
CA LEU A 53 7.09 5.06 -5.30
C LEU A 53 7.79 4.72 -3.99
N VAL A 54 8.86 3.94 -4.06
CA VAL A 54 9.59 3.48 -2.87
C VAL A 54 10.23 4.67 -2.16
N LYS A 55 10.85 5.60 -2.90
CA LYS A 55 11.40 6.83 -2.31
C LYS A 55 10.34 7.62 -1.57
N GLY A 56 9.15 7.76 -2.15
CA GLY A 56 8.05 8.47 -1.51
C GLY A 56 7.61 7.81 -0.22
N LEU A 57 7.55 6.49 -0.17
CA LEU A 57 7.16 5.75 1.02
C LEU A 57 8.21 5.80 2.13
N VAL A 58 9.47 5.55 1.80
CA VAL A 58 10.55 5.48 2.81
C VAL A 58 10.95 6.84 3.37
N ARG A 59 10.65 7.93 2.66
CA ARG A 59 10.91 9.29 3.13
C ARG A 59 9.96 9.75 4.22
N GLN A 60 8.79 9.15 4.32
CA GLN A 60 7.83 9.49 5.34
C GLN A 60 8.32 9.02 6.70
N LYS A 61 8.37 9.94 7.66
CA LYS A 61 8.75 9.62 9.03
C LYS A 61 7.49 9.42 9.85
N TYR A 62 7.37 8.23 10.41
CA TYR A 62 6.30 7.90 11.34
C TYR A 62 6.88 7.66 12.73
N PRO A 63 6.17 8.01 13.79
CA PRO A 63 6.61 7.75 15.17
C PRO A 63 6.53 6.25 15.54
N LEU A 64 6.05 5.41 14.63
CA LEU A 64 5.87 3.98 14.82
C LEU A 64 6.87 3.20 13.97
N GLU A 65 7.17 1.98 14.39
CA GLU A 65 7.90 1.05 13.54
C GLU A 65 7.05 0.71 12.32
N ILE A 66 7.64 0.84 11.14
CA ILE A 66 6.94 0.59 9.88
C ILE A 66 7.70 -0.45 9.06
N GLU A 67 6.95 -1.36 8.48
CA GLU A 67 7.42 -2.40 7.57
C GLU A 67 6.71 -2.23 6.24
N TYR A 68 7.44 -2.31 5.13
CA TYR A 68 6.88 -2.24 3.79
C TYR A 68 6.97 -3.61 3.13
N ILE A 69 5.83 -4.18 2.78
CA ILE A 69 5.75 -5.46 2.10
C ILE A 69 5.29 -5.22 0.66
N PHE A 70 6.20 -5.40 -0.28
CA PHE A 70 5.88 -5.31 -1.70
C PHE A 70 5.61 -6.69 -2.25
N VAL A 71 4.40 -6.88 -2.77
CA VAL A 71 3.99 -8.12 -3.42
C VAL A 71 4.10 -7.94 -4.92
N ASP A 72 5.04 -8.66 -5.54
CA ASP A 72 5.19 -8.67 -6.99
C ASP A 72 4.25 -9.71 -7.60
N ASP A 73 3.24 -9.23 -8.32
CA ASP A 73 2.26 -10.09 -9.00
C ASP A 73 2.78 -10.53 -10.37
N ASN A 74 3.79 -11.37 -10.35
CA ASN A 74 4.36 -12.01 -11.55
C ASN A 74 4.73 -11.00 -12.64
N SER A 75 5.48 -9.96 -12.30
CA SER A 75 5.96 -8.96 -13.25
C SER A 75 6.87 -9.59 -14.31
N SER A 76 6.70 -9.19 -15.55
CA SER A 76 7.54 -9.61 -16.68
C SER A 76 8.70 -8.66 -16.95
N ASP A 77 8.70 -7.47 -16.33
CA ASP A 77 9.75 -6.47 -16.45
C ASP A 77 10.73 -6.53 -15.26
N LYS A 78 11.52 -5.48 -15.06
CA LYS A 78 12.51 -5.40 -13.98
C LYS A 78 11.95 -4.98 -12.63
N THR A 79 10.64 -4.95 -12.46
CA THR A 79 9.98 -4.53 -11.21
C THR A 79 10.53 -5.30 -10.00
N ARG A 80 10.57 -6.62 -10.09
CA ARG A 80 11.06 -7.47 -8.99
C ARG A 80 12.53 -7.22 -8.67
N ASN A 81 13.37 -7.04 -9.69
CA ASN A 81 14.79 -6.75 -9.50
C ASN A 81 15.00 -5.43 -8.78
N LEU A 82 14.26 -4.39 -9.15
CA LEU A 82 14.32 -3.09 -8.51
C LEU A 82 13.85 -3.14 -7.05
N LEU A 83 12.78 -3.88 -6.78
CA LEU A 83 12.30 -4.08 -5.40
C LEU A 83 13.33 -4.81 -4.55
N ASN A 84 13.97 -5.84 -5.10
CA ASN A 84 15.04 -6.56 -4.39
C ASN A 84 16.23 -5.66 -4.08
N GLU A 85 16.62 -4.78 -5.00
CA GLU A 85 17.67 -3.79 -4.76
C GLU A 85 17.31 -2.86 -3.60
N TRP A 86 16.05 -2.40 -3.55
CA TRP A 86 15.57 -1.56 -2.46
C TRP A 86 15.56 -2.30 -1.11
N SER A 87 15.22 -3.59 -1.12
CA SER A 87 15.23 -4.39 0.11
C SER A 87 16.63 -4.55 0.70
N LEU A 88 17.66 -4.51 -0.14
CA LEU A 88 19.06 -4.52 0.31
C LEU A 88 19.50 -3.18 0.90
N LYS A 89 18.89 -2.07 0.46
CA LYS A 89 19.21 -0.73 0.95
C LYS A 89 18.46 -0.35 2.22
N ASP A 90 17.28 -0.90 2.42
CA ASP A 90 16.42 -0.58 3.57
C ASP A 90 15.85 -1.88 4.15
N ASN A 91 16.21 -2.17 5.39
CA ASN A 91 15.79 -3.41 6.07
C ASN A 91 14.30 -3.44 6.41
N ARG A 92 13.59 -2.33 6.29
CA ARG A 92 12.14 -2.27 6.48
C ARG A 92 11.37 -2.81 5.27
N ILE A 93 12.05 -3.00 4.14
CA ILE A 93 11.44 -3.44 2.88
C ILE A 93 11.55 -4.95 2.75
N ARG A 94 10.42 -5.59 2.51
CA ARG A 94 10.33 -7.01 2.24
C ARG A 94 9.64 -7.21 0.90
N VAL A 95 10.13 -8.15 0.09
CA VAL A 95 9.56 -8.49 -1.23
C VAL A 95 9.06 -9.93 -1.21
N VAL A 96 7.84 -10.10 -1.66
CA VAL A 96 7.17 -11.41 -1.72
C VAL A 96 6.83 -11.80 -3.16
#